data_6ae2d5391c3d52b50dcd9e9cb14bdd63
#
_entry.id   6ae2d5391c3d52b50dcd9e9cb14bdd63
#
_cell.length_a   1.000
_cell.length_b   1.000
_cell.length_c   1.000
_cell.angle_alpha   90.00
_cell.angle_beta   90.00
_cell.angle_gamma   90.00
#
_symmetry.space_group_name_H-M   'P 1'
#
loop_
_entity.id
_entity.type
_entity.pdbx_description
1 polymer ?
#
loop_
_entity_poly.entity_id
_entity_poly.type
_entity_poly.pdbx_seq_one_letter_code
_entity_poly.pdbx_strand_id
1 'polypeptide(L)'
;MKKFLTVLILLLLTAAVIGYFIYPTISDQLGRRRDAEIMAVYREKTAARDAGGKTELFEQAKAWNDSLEQVRTDDVFTAGMIRTSRDYQNRMNVHDGVIGELVIPAIRLSLPIWHLSTETPATRKLVHVNTSSLPADGTGESIILAGPGILQAEGIPGEMGLTDDRMLEDLDSMIPGTLIILNVTDRTMVYRVTGIQMLSAAGLKEMDLTPGEGEERLTIISPRKDRRLMVQAERIPVREARTLLAEEDQATFPENWKNVLFLGCPVMIAGLLVLLIIELIRGRVYRMPGEQSTEDMETQEETGKKTEQNPDRIEEVEEQ
;
A
#
# COMPACT_ATOMS: atom_id res chain seq x y z
N MET A 1 -32.36 17.46 22.63
CA MET A 1 -31.00 17.94 22.26
C MET A 1 -29.91 16.95 22.60
N LYS A 2 -29.71 16.48 23.86
CA LYS A 2 -28.65 15.54 24.23
C LYS A 2 -28.62 14.23 23.40
N LYS A 3 -29.78 13.56 23.23
CA LYS A 3 -29.89 12.33 22.40
C LYS A 3 -29.52 12.53 20.93
N PHE A 4 -29.94 13.66 20.33
CA PHE A 4 -29.59 14.01 18.96
C PHE A 4 -28.06 14.23 18.80
N LEU A 5 -27.45 14.94 19.74
CA LEU A 5 -26.00 15.17 19.75
C LEU A 5 -25.22 13.85 19.89
N THR A 6 -25.67 12.95 20.76
CA THR A 6 -25.04 11.62 20.92
C THR A 6 -25.12 10.80 19.64
N VAL A 7 -26.26 10.77 18.97
CA VAL A 7 -26.43 10.06 17.68
C VAL A 7 -25.54 10.67 16.60
N LEU A 8 -25.46 12.00 16.54
CA LEU A 8 -24.60 12.70 15.57
C LEU A 8 -23.11 12.36 15.81
N ILE A 9 -22.66 12.36 17.07
CA ILE A 9 -21.27 12.00 17.42
C ILE A 9 -20.98 10.55 17.03
N LEU A 10 -21.89 9.62 17.32
CA LEU A 10 -21.74 8.22 16.94
C LEU A 10 -21.68 8.02 15.42
N LEU A 11 -22.49 8.73 14.67
CA LEU A 11 -22.45 8.71 13.19
C LEU A 11 -21.12 9.25 12.66
N LEU A 12 -20.62 10.36 13.21
CA LEU A 12 -19.33 10.91 12.81
C LEU A 12 -18.17 9.97 13.14
N LEU A 13 -18.18 9.34 14.32
CA LEU A 13 -17.17 8.33 14.70
C LEU A 13 -17.22 7.11 13.78
N THR A 14 -18.42 6.63 13.45
CA THR A 14 -18.60 5.51 12.52
C THR A 14 -18.06 5.85 11.14
N ALA A 15 -18.39 7.05 10.62
CA ALA A 15 -17.88 7.53 9.33
C ALA A 15 -16.35 7.68 9.33
N ALA A 16 -15.76 8.17 10.42
CA ALA A 16 -14.31 8.28 10.56
C ALA A 16 -13.62 6.90 10.56
N VAL A 17 -14.19 5.91 11.28
CA VAL A 17 -13.68 4.53 11.30
C VAL A 17 -13.78 3.90 9.92
N ILE A 18 -14.92 4.03 9.24
CA ILE A 18 -15.09 3.52 7.87
C ILE A 18 -14.09 4.18 6.93
N GLY A 19 -13.95 5.52 7.00
CA GLY A 19 -13.00 6.28 6.20
C GLY A 19 -11.56 5.80 6.41
N TYR A 20 -11.16 5.57 7.65
CA TYR A 20 -9.83 5.06 7.99
C TYR A 20 -9.51 3.71 7.32
N PHE A 21 -10.45 2.76 7.33
CA PHE A 21 -10.24 1.43 6.72
C PHE A 21 -10.36 1.44 5.19
N ILE A 22 -11.18 2.30 4.62
CA ILE A 22 -11.39 2.36 3.16
C ILE A 22 -10.31 3.21 2.46
N TYR A 23 -9.79 4.24 3.13
CA TYR A 23 -8.84 5.18 2.57
C TYR A 23 -7.62 4.51 1.89
N PRO A 24 -6.89 3.57 2.53
CA PRO A 24 -5.72 2.95 1.89
C PRO A 24 -6.06 2.24 0.58
N THR A 25 -7.22 1.55 0.53
CA THR A 25 -7.66 0.83 -0.67
C THR A 25 -8.01 1.78 -1.82
N ILE A 26 -8.69 2.89 -1.52
CA ILE A 26 -9.03 3.90 -2.54
C ILE A 26 -7.76 4.60 -3.02
N SER A 27 -6.88 4.98 -2.11
CA SER A 27 -5.62 5.66 -2.43
C SER A 27 -4.73 4.80 -3.32
N ASP A 28 -4.56 3.51 -3.01
CA ASP A 28 -3.82 2.54 -3.82
C ASP A 28 -4.43 2.39 -5.23
N GLN A 29 -5.76 2.32 -5.35
CA GLN A 29 -6.42 2.28 -6.66
C GLN A 29 -6.22 3.55 -7.47
N LEU A 30 -6.22 4.72 -6.83
CA LEU A 30 -5.95 5.99 -7.50
C LEU A 30 -4.49 6.10 -7.93
N GLY A 31 -3.55 5.63 -7.12
CA GLY A 31 -2.14 5.49 -7.47
C GLY A 31 -1.95 4.65 -8.73
N ARG A 32 -2.48 3.43 -8.73
CA ARG A 32 -2.42 2.51 -9.89
C ARG A 32 -3.05 3.10 -11.17
N ARG A 33 -4.13 3.87 -11.07
CA ARG A 33 -4.73 4.56 -12.23
C ARG A 33 -3.79 5.64 -12.77
N ARG A 34 -3.20 6.46 -11.91
CA ARG A 34 -2.20 7.47 -12.31
C ARG A 34 -1.01 6.83 -13.02
N ASP A 35 -0.47 5.75 -12.46
CA ASP A 35 0.65 5.02 -13.06
C ASP A 35 0.27 4.43 -14.43
N ALA A 36 -0.93 3.86 -14.55
CA ALA A 36 -1.44 3.36 -15.82
C ALA A 36 -1.61 4.47 -16.87
N GLU A 37 -2.07 5.66 -16.49
CA GLU A 37 -2.16 6.83 -17.38
C GLU A 37 -0.78 7.29 -17.84
N ILE A 38 0.20 7.38 -16.92
CA ILE A 38 1.59 7.72 -17.24
C ILE A 38 2.16 6.71 -18.23
N MET A 39 1.94 5.41 -17.98
CA MET A 39 2.42 4.35 -18.87
C MET A 39 1.69 4.34 -20.23
N ALA A 40 0.43 4.73 -20.29
CA ALA A 40 -0.29 4.89 -21.57
C ALA A 40 0.36 5.98 -22.43
N VAL A 41 0.66 7.15 -21.84
CA VAL A 41 1.35 8.24 -22.55
C VAL A 41 2.77 7.84 -22.95
N TYR A 42 3.51 7.17 -22.06
CA TYR A 42 4.85 6.65 -22.38
C TYR A 42 4.82 5.71 -23.59
N ARG A 43 3.88 4.75 -23.61
CA ARG A 43 3.73 3.80 -24.73
C ARG A 43 3.35 4.51 -26.04
N GLU A 44 2.45 5.49 -25.99
CA GLU A 44 2.08 6.32 -27.14
C GLU A 44 3.28 7.07 -27.70
N LYS A 45 4.06 7.76 -26.84
CA LYS A 45 5.27 8.48 -27.25
C LYS A 45 6.34 7.54 -27.80
N THR A 46 6.48 6.37 -27.23
CA THR A 46 7.39 5.32 -27.71
C THR A 46 6.97 4.79 -29.07
N ALA A 47 5.66 4.54 -29.26
CA ALA A 47 5.13 4.06 -30.54
C ALA A 47 5.26 5.09 -31.67
N ALA A 48 5.20 6.38 -31.34
CA ALA A 48 5.38 7.48 -32.29
C ALA A 48 6.82 7.63 -32.78
N ARG A 49 7.82 7.04 -32.09
CA ARG A 49 9.22 7.07 -32.52
C ARG A 49 9.45 6.05 -33.62
N ASP A 50 10.22 6.44 -34.62
CA ASP A 50 10.69 5.52 -35.65
C ASP A 50 11.74 4.53 -35.12
N ALA A 51 12.08 3.53 -35.92
CA ALA A 51 13.06 2.50 -35.52
C ALA A 51 14.45 3.10 -35.27
N GLY A 52 14.85 4.14 -36.03
CA GLY A 52 16.13 4.81 -35.85
C GLY A 52 16.20 5.54 -34.50
N GLY A 53 15.16 6.31 -34.15
CA GLY A 53 15.09 7.01 -32.89
C GLY A 53 15.02 6.10 -31.66
N LYS A 54 14.42 4.89 -31.81
CA LYS A 54 14.46 3.88 -30.74
C LYS A 54 15.87 3.31 -30.57
N THR A 55 16.54 2.98 -31.67
CA THR A 55 17.92 2.46 -31.65
C THR A 55 18.87 3.46 -31.03
N GLU A 56 18.74 4.73 -31.36
CA GLU A 56 19.56 5.82 -30.79
C GLU A 56 19.44 5.90 -29.26
N LEU A 57 18.22 5.70 -28.70
CA LEU A 57 18.03 5.69 -27.24
C LEU A 57 18.88 4.60 -26.57
N PHE A 58 18.92 3.40 -27.15
CA PHE A 58 19.69 2.30 -26.63
C PHE A 58 21.20 2.48 -26.81
N GLU A 59 21.65 3.04 -27.94
CA GLU A 59 23.08 3.37 -28.14
C GLU A 59 23.56 4.45 -27.16
N GLN A 60 22.73 5.45 -26.89
CA GLN A 60 23.03 6.46 -25.87
C GLN A 60 23.10 5.86 -24.47
N ALA A 61 22.23 4.90 -24.14
CA ALA A 61 22.26 4.19 -22.87
C ALA A 61 23.51 3.32 -22.73
N LYS A 62 23.92 2.61 -23.80
CA LYS A 62 25.17 1.84 -23.81
C LYS A 62 26.39 2.75 -23.60
N ALA A 63 26.47 3.85 -24.32
CA ALA A 63 27.55 4.83 -24.14
C ALA A 63 27.62 5.39 -22.71
N TRP A 64 26.47 5.56 -22.05
CA TRP A 64 26.43 5.86 -20.63
C TRP A 64 26.98 4.71 -19.78
N ASN A 65 26.53 3.48 -20.02
CA ASN A 65 26.98 2.30 -19.28
C ASN A 65 28.48 2.09 -19.40
N ASP A 66 29.04 2.28 -20.61
CA ASP A 66 30.49 2.19 -20.88
C ASP A 66 31.28 3.29 -20.16
N SER A 67 30.65 4.42 -19.83
CA SER A 67 31.28 5.52 -19.08
C SER A 67 31.31 5.33 -17.57
N LEU A 68 30.61 4.32 -17.03
CA LEU A 68 30.55 4.05 -15.60
C LEU A 68 31.84 3.36 -15.15
N GLU A 69 32.60 4.00 -14.27
CA GLU A 69 33.81 3.40 -13.70
C GLU A 69 33.51 2.27 -12.71
N GLN A 70 32.42 2.40 -11.97
CA GLN A 70 31.97 1.41 -10.97
C GLN A 70 30.48 1.56 -10.70
N VAL A 71 29.79 0.44 -10.57
CA VAL A 71 28.39 0.41 -10.11
C VAL A 71 28.36 0.50 -8.59
N ARG A 72 27.71 1.53 -8.07
CA ARG A 72 27.58 1.81 -6.63
C ARG A 72 26.16 2.17 -6.27
N THR A 73 25.81 1.90 -5.03
CA THR A 73 24.59 2.48 -4.44
C THR A 73 24.98 3.45 -3.35
N ASP A 74 24.73 4.72 -3.58
CA ASP A 74 24.59 5.65 -2.46
C ASP A 74 23.20 5.47 -1.83
N ASP A 75 23.04 5.88 -0.56
CA ASP A 75 21.71 5.86 0.06
C ASP A 75 20.84 6.97 -0.54
N VAL A 76 20.18 6.64 -1.67
CA VAL A 76 19.32 7.54 -2.44
C VAL A 76 18.05 7.97 -1.70
N PHE A 77 17.80 7.40 -0.52
CA PHE A 77 16.68 7.77 0.36
C PHE A 77 17.03 8.87 1.35
N THR A 78 18.30 9.25 1.48
CA THR A 78 18.73 10.34 2.35
C THR A 78 18.63 11.66 1.60
N ALA A 79 17.84 12.60 2.13
CA ALA A 79 17.70 13.92 1.56
C ALA A 79 19.06 14.64 1.43
N GLY A 80 19.28 15.31 0.30
CA GLY A 80 20.50 16.06 0.01
C GLY A 80 21.68 15.26 -0.56
N MET A 81 21.55 13.94 -0.71
CA MET A 81 22.58 13.09 -1.36
C MET A 81 22.35 12.87 -2.85
N ILE A 82 21.23 13.31 -3.39
CA ILE A 82 20.91 13.13 -4.81
C ILE A 82 21.77 14.05 -5.65
N ARG A 83 22.68 13.47 -6.42
CA ARG A 83 23.51 14.17 -7.40
C ARG A 83 23.26 13.56 -8.76
N THR A 84 22.58 14.29 -9.64
CA THR A 84 22.29 13.87 -10.99
C THR A 84 22.74 14.90 -11.99
N SER A 85 23.19 14.47 -13.16
CA SER A 85 23.55 15.37 -14.27
C SER A 85 22.38 15.50 -15.25
N ARG A 86 22.33 16.59 -15.98
CA ARG A 86 21.38 16.76 -17.09
C ARG A 86 21.60 15.74 -18.20
N ASP A 87 22.87 15.35 -18.41
CA ASP A 87 23.23 14.33 -19.39
C ASP A 87 22.54 12.99 -19.05
N TYR A 88 22.61 12.54 -17.80
CA TYR A 88 21.89 11.36 -17.35
C TYR A 88 20.37 11.48 -17.55
N GLN A 89 19.77 12.59 -17.12
CA GLN A 89 18.32 12.81 -17.20
C GLN A 89 17.77 12.88 -18.64
N ASN A 90 18.61 13.19 -19.61
CA ASN A 90 18.22 13.23 -21.03
C ASN A 90 18.30 11.85 -21.70
N ARG A 91 19.06 10.90 -21.16
CA ARG A 91 19.24 9.57 -21.74
C ARG A 91 18.01 8.72 -21.49
N MET A 92 17.56 7.97 -22.50
CA MET A 92 16.33 7.16 -22.45
C MET A 92 15.08 7.91 -21.97
N ASN A 93 15.08 9.23 -21.99
CA ASN A 93 13.94 10.04 -21.60
C ASN A 93 12.95 10.13 -22.78
N VAL A 94 11.93 9.32 -22.74
CA VAL A 94 10.86 9.33 -23.75
C VAL A 94 9.80 10.38 -23.42
N HIS A 95 9.45 10.51 -22.14
CA HIS A 95 8.44 11.44 -21.65
C HIS A 95 8.63 11.72 -20.16
N ASP A 96 8.78 12.99 -19.81
CA ASP A 96 8.82 13.53 -18.44
C ASP A 96 9.71 12.77 -17.45
N GLY A 97 10.82 12.20 -17.92
CA GLY A 97 11.76 11.46 -17.09
C GLY A 97 11.40 9.99 -16.86
N VAL A 98 10.40 9.45 -17.56
CA VAL A 98 10.07 8.02 -17.51
C VAL A 98 11.01 7.25 -18.45
N ILE A 99 11.69 6.23 -17.89
CA ILE A 99 12.61 5.33 -18.61
C ILE A 99 11.87 4.10 -19.15
N GLY A 100 10.94 3.56 -18.37
CA GLY A 100 10.25 2.31 -18.68
C GLY A 100 9.25 1.92 -17.60
N GLU A 101 8.88 0.65 -17.60
CA GLU A 101 7.91 0.05 -16.68
C GLU A 101 8.54 -1.17 -15.99
N LEU A 102 8.38 -1.27 -14.67
CA LEU A 102 8.63 -2.46 -13.88
C LEU A 102 7.33 -3.23 -13.69
N VAL A 103 7.30 -4.51 -14.05
CA VAL A 103 6.16 -5.40 -13.81
C VAL A 103 6.61 -6.63 -13.03
N ILE A 104 5.90 -6.94 -11.95
CA ILE A 104 6.12 -8.15 -11.15
C ILE A 104 4.77 -8.88 -11.04
N PRO A 105 4.49 -9.87 -11.90
CA PRO A 105 3.18 -10.52 -11.98
C PRO A 105 2.74 -11.19 -10.67
N ALA A 106 3.66 -11.87 -9.99
CA ALA A 106 3.40 -12.60 -8.74
C ALA A 106 2.76 -11.74 -7.64
N ILE A 107 3.10 -10.45 -7.59
CA ILE A 107 2.54 -9.48 -6.62
C ILE A 107 1.63 -8.44 -7.29
N ARG A 108 1.28 -8.65 -8.57
CA ARG A 108 0.42 -7.75 -9.36
C ARG A 108 0.89 -6.29 -9.34
N LEU A 109 2.19 -6.10 -9.41
CA LEU A 109 2.83 -4.80 -9.41
C LEU A 109 3.12 -4.36 -10.85
N SER A 110 2.78 -3.12 -11.19
CA SER A 110 3.19 -2.43 -12.41
C SER A 110 3.43 -0.96 -12.06
N LEU A 111 4.67 -0.50 -12.20
CA LEU A 111 5.11 0.85 -11.83
C LEU A 111 5.95 1.48 -12.93
N PRO A 112 5.78 2.78 -13.22
CA PRO A 112 6.70 3.54 -14.06
C PRO A 112 8.06 3.67 -13.36
N ILE A 113 9.14 3.52 -14.14
CA ILE A 113 10.51 3.74 -13.70
C ILE A 113 10.91 5.15 -14.13
N TRP A 114 11.31 5.96 -13.16
CA TRP A 114 11.68 7.36 -13.37
C TRP A 114 13.20 7.55 -13.29
N HIS A 115 13.70 8.63 -13.91
CA HIS A 115 15.03 9.09 -13.58
C HIS A 115 15.07 9.61 -12.14
N LEU A 116 16.13 9.26 -11.41
CA LEU A 116 16.41 9.87 -10.12
C LEU A 116 16.71 11.36 -10.31
N SER A 117 16.01 12.21 -9.58
CA SER A 117 16.27 13.66 -9.55
C SER A 117 15.81 14.25 -8.22
N THR A 118 16.08 15.54 -7.98
CA THR A 118 15.55 16.25 -6.82
C THR A 118 14.04 16.38 -6.84
N GLU A 119 13.43 16.39 -8.03
CA GLU A 119 11.99 16.47 -8.23
C GLU A 119 11.33 15.08 -8.17
N THR A 120 12.09 14.03 -8.52
CA THR A 120 11.68 12.64 -8.49
C THR A 120 12.57 11.81 -7.58
N PRO A 121 12.49 12.00 -6.25
CA PRO A 121 13.31 11.27 -5.29
C PRO A 121 12.82 9.82 -5.09
N ALA A 122 13.73 8.92 -4.73
CA ALA A 122 13.44 7.53 -4.41
C ALA A 122 12.47 7.35 -3.21
N THR A 123 12.26 8.39 -2.42
CA THR A 123 11.29 8.40 -1.32
C THR A 123 9.84 8.52 -1.79
N ARG A 124 9.61 8.87 -3.06
CA ARG A 124 8.27 9.12 -3.63
C ARG A 124 7.93 8.32 -4.87
N LYS A 125 8.95 7.88 -5.63
CA LYS A 125 8.77 7.17 -6.90
C LYS A 125 9.74 6.00 -7.02
N LEU A 126 9.41 5.06 -7.88
CA LEU A 126 10.38 4.07 -8.33
C LEU A 126 11.32 4.73 -9.32
N VAL A 127 12.59 4.82 -8.96
CA VAL A 127 13.59 5.51 -9.75
C VAL A 127 14.75 4.60 -10.12
N HIS A 128 15.36 4.87 -11.25
CA HIS A 128 16.64 4.30 -11.64
C HIS A 128 17.77 5.08 -10.93
N VAL A 129 18.72 4.35 -10.34
CA VAL A 129 19.87 4.94 -9.63
C VAL A 129 20.94 5.32 -10.64
N ASN A 130 21.27 6.60 -10.74
CA ASN A 130 22.15 7.16 -11.78
C ASN A 130 23.62 6.69 -11.72
N THR A 131 24.03 5.98 -10.69
CA THR A 131 25.36 5.35 -10.55
C THR A 131 25.35 3.89 -11.00
N SER A 132 24.28 3.45 -11.66
CA SER A 132 24.12 2.09 -12.19
C SER A 132 23.84 2.12 -13.70
N SER A 133 23.89 0.96 -14.33
CA SER A 133 23.64 0.82 -15.76
C SER A 133 22.20 1.16 -16.12
N LEU A 134 22.00 1.97 -17.14
CA LEU A 134 20.68 2.14 -17.79
C LEU A 134 20.28 0.82 -18.48
N PRO A 135 18.99 0.50 -18.57
CA PRO A 135 18.51 -0.75 -19.18
C PRO A 135 18.62 -0.69 -20.72
N ALA A 136 19.81 -0.96 -21.24
CA ALA A 136 20.12 -0.92 -22.66
C ALA A 136 19.98 -2.26 -23.39
N ASP A 137 19.55 -3.32 -22.69
CA ASP A 137 19.43 -4.70 -23.20
C ASP A 137 20.79 -5.26 -23.69
N GLY A 138 21.85 -4.93 -22.96
CA GLY A 138 23.22 -5.36 -23.19
C GLY A 138 23.65 -6.43 -22.19
N THR A 139 24.88 -6.94 -22.38
CA THR A 139 25.53 -7.85 -21.43
C THR A 139 26.40 -7.05 -20.45
N GLY A 140 26.54 -7.53 -19.22
CA GLY A 140 27.35 -6.88 -18.19
C GLY A 140 26.65 -5.67 -17.53
N GLU A 141 25.35 -5.55 -17.67
CA GLU A 141 24.60 -4.46 -17.06
C GLU A 141 24.23 -4.77 -15.60
N SER A 142 24.43 -3.78 -14.72
CA SER A 142 23.89 -3.81 -13.37
C SER A 142 22.92 -2.65 -13.18
N ILE A 143 21.65 -2.96 -13.30
CA ILE A 143 20.55 -1.99 -13.19
C ILE A 143 20.12 -1.93 -11.73
N ILE A 144 20.06 -0.72 -11.15
CA ILE A 144 19.58 -0.52 -9.78
C ILE A 144 18.34 0.37 -9.80
N LEU A 145 17.25 -0.16 -9.26
CA LEU A 145 16.02 0.57 -9.03
C LEU A 145 15.84 0.80 -7.54
N ALA A 146 15.35 1.98 -7.16
CA ALA A 146 15.06 2.33 -5.78
C ALA A 146 13.68 2.99 -5.66
N GLY A 147 12.92 2.62 -4.63
CA GLY A 147 11.59 3.20 -4.43
C GLY A 147 11.04 2.94 -3.04
N PRO A 148 10.02 3.71 -2.60
CA PRO A 148 9.43 3.54 -1.28
C PRO A 148 8.66 2.22 -1.20
N GLY A 149 8.64 1.60 -0.01
CA GLY A 149 7.77 0.46 0.26
C GLY A 149 6.31 0.93 0.33
N ILE A 150 6.09 1.87 1.23
CA ILE A 150 4.80 2.53 1.44
C ILE A 150 5.04 4.03 1.30
N LEU A 151 4.23 4.68 0.49
CA LEU A 151 4.19 6.13 0.39
C LEU A 151 3.22 6.65 1.47
N GLN A 152 3.70 7.56 2.32
CA GLN A 152 2.86 8.18 3.34
C GLN A 152 2.07 9.35 2.73
N ALA A 153 0.82 9.49 3.16
CA ALA A 153 -0.03 10.60 2.73
C ALA A 153 0.55 11.96 3.17
N GLU A 154 0.61 12.92 2.26
CA GLU A 154 1.11 14.26 2.56
C GLU A 154 0.20 14.98 3.56
N GLY A 155 0.82 15.64 4.54
CA GLY A 155 0.10 16.44 5.54
C GLY A 155 -0.60 15.66 6.63
N ILE A 156 -0.51 14.32 6.64
CA ILE A 156 -1.02 13.47 7.71
C ILE A 156 0.17 12.86 8.45
N PRO A 157 0.24 12.98 9.79
CA PRO A 157 1.30 12.36 10.56
C PRO A 157 1.38 10.86 10.28
N GLY A 158 2.57 10.33 9.98
CA GLY A 158 2.79 8.90 9.70
C GLY A 158 2.38 7.99 10.86
N GLU A 159 2.31 8.53 12.09
CA GLU A 159 1.81 7.86 13.29
C GLU A 159 0.33 7.46 13.20
N MET A 160 -0.46 8.12 12.35
CA MET A 160 -1.86 7.74 12.10
C MET A 160 -2.01 6.52 11.19
N GLY A 161 -0.92 5.97 10.63
CA GLY A 161 -0.94 4.77 9.79
C GLY A 161 -1.68 4.93 8.46
N LEU A 162 -2.00 6.16 8.04
CA LEU A 162 -2.60 6.42 6.74
C LEU A 162 -1.54 6.42 5.67
N THR A 163 -1.68 5.54 4.70
CA THR A 163 -0.74 5.37 3.58
C THR A 163 -1.38 5.87 2.30
N ASP A 164 -0.60 6.52 1.45
CA ASP A 164 -1.09 7.06 0.17
C ASP A 164 -1.00 6.01 -0.94
N ASP A 165 0.04 5.19 -0.96
CA ASP A 165 0.26 4.16 -1.98
C ASP A 165 1.18 3.05 -1.47
N ARG A 166 0.89 1.79 -1.87
CA ARG A 166 1.68 0.60 -1.50
C ARG A 166 2.61 0.19 -2.62
N MET A 167 3.55 1.05 -2.96
CA MET A 167 4.41 0.86 -4.13
C MET A 167 5.20 -0.46 -4.10
N LEU A 168 6.20 -0.56 -3.22
CA LEU A 168 7.07 -1.74 -3.12
C LEU A 168 6.90 -2.52 -1.81
N GLU A 169 5.75 -2.38 -1.13
CA GLU A 169 5.50 -3.06 0.15
C GLU A 169 5.53 -4.57 -0.02
N ASP A 170 4.87 -5.08 -1.06
CA ASP A 170 4.70 -6.51 -1.28
C ASP A 170 5.97 -7.24 -1.77
N LEU A 171 7.09 -6.51 -1.98
CA LEU A 171 8.39 -7.14 -2.29
C LEU A 171 8.83 -8.13 -1.20
N ASP A 172 8.38 -7.96 0.05
CA ASP A 172 8.70 -8.87 1.16
C ASP A 172 8.09 -10.27 0.96
N SER A 173 7.04 -10.40 0.14
CA SER A 173 6.37 -11.67 -0.17
C SER A 173 7.03 -12.45 -1.31
N MET A 174 8.01 -11.85 -2.00
CA MET A 174 8.70 -12.51 -3.11
C MET A 174 9.61 -13.64 -2.59
N ILE A 175 9.85 -14.60 -3.46
CA ILE A 175 10.75 -15.73 -3.21
C ILE A 175 11.75 -15.84 -4.36
N PRO A 176 12.92 -16.48 -4.16
CA PRO A 176 13.79 -16.85 -5.26
C PRO A 176 13.03 -17.62 -6.34
N GLY A 177 13.27 -17.26 -7.60
CA GLY A 177 12.53 -17.78 -8.75
C GLY A 177 11.42 -16.87 -9.27
N THR A 178 10.93 -15.92 -8.47
CA THR A 178 9.93 -14.93 -8.92
C THR A 178 10.43 -14.14 -10.13
N LEU A 179 9.54 -13.88 -11.09
CA LEU A 179 9.90 -13.15 -12.31
C LEU A 179 9.64 -11.64 -12.17
N ILE A 180 10.59 -10.89 -12.69
CA ILE A 180 10.54 -9.42 -12.79
C ILE A 180 10.70 -9.06 -14.26
N ILE A 181 9.85 -8.19 -14.77
CA ILE A 181 9.83 -7.75 -16.16
C ILE A 181 10.12 -6.26 -16.21
N LEU A 182 11.07 -5.85 -17.03
CA LEU A 182 11.30 -4.46 -17.41
C LEU A 182 10.86 -4.28 -18.87
N ASN A 183 9.89 -3.39 -19.08
CA ASN A 183 9.49 -2.95 -20.41
C ASN A 183 10.10 -1.56 -20.67
N VAL A 184 11.04 -1.49 -21.61
CA VAL A 184 11.76 -0.26 -21.93
C VAL A 184 11.68 -0.04 -23.43
N THR A 185 11.04 1.04 -23.81
CA THR A 185 10.78 1.37 -25.22
C THR A 185 10.00 0.23 -25.91
N ASP A 186 10.61 -0.54 -26.78
CA ASP A 186 10.04 -1.69 -27.49
C ASP A 186 10.71 -3.02 -27.09
N ARG A 187 11.51 -3.01 -26.05
CA ARG A 187 12.20 -4.20 -25.52
C ARG A 187 11.61 -4.64 -24.20
N THR A 188 11.50 -5.96 -24.05
CA THR A 188 11.10 -6.61 -22.80
C THR A 188 12.28 -7.40 -22.26
N MET A 189 12.69 -7.06 -21.05
CA MET A 189 13.78 -7.71 -20.33
C MET A 189 13.18 -8.46 -19.16
N VAL A 190 13.52 -9.74 -18.99
CA VAL A 190 13.01 -10.57 -17.90
C VAL A 190 14.12 -11.03 -17.01
N TYR A 191 13.91 -10.89 -15.71
CA TYR A 191 14.83 -11.26 -14.66
C TYR A 191 14.18 -12.27 -13.73
N ARG A 192 14.97 -13.18 -13.19
CA ARG A 192 14.56 -14.14 -12.17
C ARG A 192 15.22 -13.77 -10.85
N VAL A 193 14.46 -13.63 -9.78
CA VAL A 193 14.96 -13.35 -8.44
C VAL A 193 15.87 -14.47 -7.98
N THR A 194 17.10 -14.10 -7.58
CA THR A 194 18.12 -14.99 -7.06
C THR A 194 18.32 -14.84 -5.55
N GLY A 195 18.05 -13.65 -5.01
CA GLY A 195 18.22 -13.38 -3.59
C GLY A 195 17.40 -12.22 -3.08
N ILE A 196 17.01 -12.30 -1.81
CA ILE A 196 16.30 -11.26 -1.08
C ILE A 196 17.00 -11.09 0.26
N GLN A 197 17.43 -9.87 0.59
CA GLN A 197 18.24 -9.59 1.77
C GLN A 197 17.79 -8.31 2.46
N MET A 198 17.93 -8.29 3.78
CA MET A 198 17.72 -7.10 4.62
C MET A 198 19.07 -6.56 5.12
N LEU A 199 19.45 -5.40 4.64
CA LEU A 199 20.74 -4.75 4.94
C LEU A 199 20.57 -3.47 5.75
N SER A 200 21.61 -3.07 6.47
CA SER A 200 21.71 -1.69 6.95
C SER A 200 22.08 -0.75 5.80
N ALA A 201 21.85 0.55 5.97
CA ALA A 201 22.27 1.54 4.97
C ALA A 201 23.81 1.51 4.74
N ALA A 202 24.59 1.24 5.80
CA ALA A 202 26.04 1.08 5.69
C ALA A 202 26.41 -0.19 4.92
N GLY A 203 25.78 -1.34 5.25
CA GLY A 203 26.04 -2.60 4.56
C GLY A 203 25.70 -2.56 3.07
N LEU A 204 24.67 -1.79 2.70
CA LEU A 204 24.34 -1.59 1.29
C LEU A 204 25.44 -0.85 0.52
N LYS A 205 26.08 0.15 1.13
CA LYS A 205 27.19 0.90 0.51
C LYS A 205 28.45 0.09 0.31
N GLU A 206 28.66 -0.92 1.15
CA GLU A 206 29.83 -1.80 1.09
C GLU A 206 29.66 -2.95 0.08
N MET A 207 28.43 -3.13 -0.44
CA MET A 207 28.19 -4.20 -1.41
C MET A 207 28.76 -3.86 -2.79
N ASP A 208 29.47 -4.82 -3.34
CA ASP A 208 29.82 -4.81 -4.76
C ASP A 208 28.63 -5.33 -5.57
N LEU A 209 28.02 -4.41 -6.33
CA LEU A 209 26.90 -4.71 -7.21
C LEU A 209 27.33 -4.82 -8.68
N THR A 210 28.62 -4.82 -8.94
CA THR A 210 29.17 -5.06 -10.28
C THR A 210 28.82 -6.50 -10.72
N PRO A 211 28.22 -6.69 -11.89
CA PRO A 211 27.89 -8.02 -12.38
C PRO A 211 29.16 -8.79 -12.74
N GLY A 212 29.09 -10.11 -12.70
CA GLY A 212 30.12 -10.96 -13.26
C GLY A 212 30.25 -10.78 -14.78
N GLU A 213 31.35 -11.30 -15.36
CA GLU A 213 31.56 -11.20 -16.79
C GLU A 213 30.41 -11.90 -17.57
N GLY A 214 29.73 -11.15 -18.40
CA GLY A 214 28.59 -11.64 -19.19
C GLY A 214 27.27 -11.76 -18.43
N GLU A 215 27.23 -11.46 -17.12
CA GLU A 215 25.99 -11.41 -16.33
C GLU A 215 25.28 -10.07 -16.51
N GLU A 216 23.95 -10.12 -16.47
CA GLU A 216 23.10 -8.93 -16.40
C GLU A 216 22.25 -9.02 -15.13
N ARG A 217 22.35 -8.02 -14.26
CA ARG A 217 21.73 -8.04 -12.94
C ARG A 217 20.78 -6.88 -12.75
N LEU A 218 19.62 -7.17 -12.15
CA LEU A 218 18.69 -6.18 -11.65
C LEU A 218 18.68 -6.22 -10.13
N THR A 219 18.82 -5.06 -9.50
CA THR A 219 18.70 -4.89 -8.05
C THR A 219 17.58 -3.91 -7.74
N ILE A 220 16.62 -4.30 -6.90
CA ILE A 220 15.58 -3.40 -6.39
C ILE A 220 15.82 -3.13 -4.92
N ILE A 221 15.84 -1.85 -4.52
CA ILE A 221 16.09 -1.41 -3.16
C ILE A 221 14.88 -0.65 -2.64
N SER A 222 14.42 -1.01 -1.44
CA SER A 222 13.29 -0.35 -0.79
C SER A 222 13.53 -0.19 0.71
N PRO A 223 13.24 0.98 1.31
CA PRO A 223 13.42 1.20 2.73
C PRO A 223 12.40 0.37 3.56
N ARG A 224 12.86 -0.13 4.69
CA ARG A 224 12.09 -0.84 5.70
C ARG A 224 12.54 -0.35 7.09
N LYS A 225 11.89 0.67 7.63
CA LYS A 225 12.30 1.35 8.87
C LYS A 225 13.78 1.80 8.79
N ASP A 226 14.64 1.21 9.62
CA ASP A 226 16.09 1.46 9.71
C ASP A 226 16.93 0.60 8.75
N ARG A 227 16.30 -0.31 8.00
CA ARG A 227 16.95 -1.24 7.07
C ARG A 227 16.56 -0.98 5.62
N ARG A 228 17.22 -1.68 4.72
CA ARG A 228 16.93 -1.67 3.28
C ARG A 228 16.66 -3.10 2.84
N LEU A 229 15.47 -3.32 2.27
CA LEU A 229 15.19 -4.54 1.53
C LEU A 229 15.88 -4.44 0.19
N MET A 230 16.66 -5.46 -0.14
CA MET A 230 17.31 -5.59 -1.42
C MET A 230 16.87 -6.89 -2.09
N VAL A 231 16.35 -6.80 -3.28
CA VAL A 231 15.98 -7.92 -4.15
C VAL A 231 16.95 -7.94 -5.31
N GLN A 232 17.65 -9.05 -5.51
CA GLN A 232 18.55 -9.28 -6.63
C GLN A 232 17.94 -10.29 -7.60
N ALA A 233 18.08 -10.01 -8.89
CA ALA A 233 17.57 -10.85 -9.95
C ALA A 233 18.56 -10.87 -11.14
N GLU A 234 18.64 -12.00 -11.82
CA GLU A 234 19.50 -12.21 -12.98
C GLU A 234 18.65 -12.32 -14.26
N ARG A 235 19.21 -11.83 -15.36
CA ARG A 235 18.60 -11.88 -16.67
C ARG A 235 18.35 -13.31 -17.10
N ILE A 236 17.15 -13.57 -17.64
CA ILE A 236 16.82 -14.82 -18.30
C ILE A 236 16.29 -14.57 -19.73
N PRO A 237 16.47 -15.54 -20.64
CA PRO A 237 15.90 -15.42 -21.97
C PRO A 237 14.38 -15.29 -21.96
N VAL A 238 13.81 -14.37 -22.74
CA VAL A 238 12.36 -14.14 -22.81
C VAL A 238 11.59 -15.41 -23.16
N ARG A 239 12.19 -16.32 -23.95
CA ARG A 239 11.57 -17.61 -24.31
C ARG A 239 11.35 -18.49 -23.07
N GLU A 240 12.32 -18.54 -22.17
CA GLU A 240 12.24 -19.28 -20.89
C GLU A 240 11.18 -18.63 -19.97
N ALA A 241 11.18 -17.31 -19.91
CA ALA A 241 10.22 -16.55 -19.11
C ALA A 241 8.77 -16.83 -19.50
N ARG A 242 8.45 -16.99 -20.80
CA ARG A 242 7.09 -17.26 -21.26
C ARG A 242 6.53 -18.57 -20.73
N THR A 243 7.34 -19.61 -20.62
CA THR A 243 6.90 -20.88 -20.04
C THR A 243 6.63 -20.76 -18.57
N LEU A 244 7.51 -20.07 -17.83
CA LEU A 244 7.36 -19.84 -16.40
C LEU A 244 6.15 -18.95 -16.06
N LEU A 245 5.90 -17.89 -16.83
CA LEU A 245 4.72 -17.04 -16.64
C LEU A 245 3.41 -17.79 -16.92
N ALA A 246 3.39 -18.70 -17.91
CA ALA A 246 2.22 -19.53 -18.16
C ALA A 246 1.95 -20.55 -17.03
N GLU A 247 2.98 -21.02 -16.35
CA GLU A 247 2.88 -21.88 -15.17
C GLU A 247 2.41 -21.09 -13.93
N GLU A 248 2.91 -19.86 -13.75
CA GLU A 248 2.56 -18.97 -12.64
C GLU A 248 1.09 -18.52 -12.72
N ASP A 249 0.57 -18.20 -13.91
CA ASP A 249 -0.85 -17.84 -14.13
C ASP A 249 -1.80 -19.00 -13.76
N GLN A 250 -1.37 -20.25 -13.90
CA GLN A 250 -2.16 -21.42 -13.52
C GLN A 250 -2.15 -21.68 -12.00
N ALA A 251 -1.13 -21.22 -11.29
CA ALA A 251 -0.95 -21.44 -9.86
C ALA A 251 -1.60 -20.35 -8.97
N THR A 252 -1.96 -19.22 -9.54
CA THR A 252 -2.55 -18.12 -8.77
C THR A 252 -4.01 -18.38 -8.40
N PHE A 253 -4.23 -18.89 -7.20
CA PHE A 253 -5.55 -18.86 -6.55
C PHE A 253 -6.04 -17.41 -6.42
N PRO A 254 -7.34 -17.15 -6.65
CA PRO A 254 -7.89 -15.81 -6.47
C PRO A 254 -7.81 -15.41 -4.99
N GLU A 255 -6.89 -14.53 -4.67
CA GLU A 255 -6.69 -13.97 -3.32
C GLU A 255 -7.79 -12.96 -2.90
N ASN A 256 -8.97 -13.06 -3.54
CA ASN A 256 -10.13 -12.21 -3.28
C ASN A 256 -10.69 -12.33 -1.85
N TRP A 257 -10.36 -13.39 -1.11
CA TRP A 257 -10.89 -13.60 0.24
C TRP A 257 -10.33 -12.60 1.26
N LYS A 258 -9.06 -12.17 1.13
CA LYS A 258 -8.47 -11.15 2.02
C LYS A 258 -9.18 -9.81 1.81
N ASN A 259 -9.43 -9.44 0.56
CA ASN A 259 -10.16 -8.21 0.23
C ASN A 259 -11.63 -8.27 0.69
N VAL A 260 -12.28 -9.43 0.60
CA VAL A 260 -13.65 -9.64 1.12
C VAL A 260 -13.68 -9.53 2.64
N LEU A 261 -12.68 -10.04 3.35
CA LEU A 261 -12.57 -9.94 4.81
C LEU A 261 -12.26 -8.51 5.25
N PHE A 262 -11.32 -7.83 4.57
CA PHE A 262 -10.95 -6.44 4.86
C PHE A 262 -12.09 -5.45 4.59
N LEU A 263 -12.90 -5.63 3.56
CA LEU A 263 -14.07 -4.82 3.26
C LEU A 263 -15.33 -5.28 3.99
N GLY A 264 -15.47 -6.58 4.23
CA GLY A 264 -16.66 -7.16 4.87
C GLY A 264 -16.74 -6.88 6.37
N CYS A 265 -15.63 -6.96 7.09
CA CYS A 265 -15.62 -6.71 8.54
C CYS A 265 -16.01 -5.28 8.92
N PRO A 266 -15.44 -4.19 8.32
CA PRO A 266 -15.86 -2.84 8.64
C PRO A 266 -17.30 -2.54 8.24
N VAL A 267 -17.78 -3.10 7.13
CA VAL A 267 -19.19 -2.96 6.71
C VAL A 267 -20.13 -3.65 7.69
N MET A 268 -19.78 -4.85 8.19
CA MET A 268 -20.56 -5.52 9.23
C MET A 268 -20.56 -4.75 10.55
N ILE A 269 -19.40 -4.25 10.99
CA ILE A 269 -19.30 -3.42 12.21
C ILE A 269 -20.13 -2.14 12.06
N ALA A 270 -20.06 -1.49 10.91
CA ALA A 270 -20.88 -0.30 10.61
C ALA A 270 -22.38 -0.63 10.63
N GLY A 271 -22.78 -1.75 10.06
CA GLY A 271 -24.18 -2.24 10.11
C GLY A 271 -24.67 -2.50 11.53
N LEU A 272 -23.86 -3.13 12.36
CA LEU A 272 -24.16 -3.38 13.78
C LEU A 272 -24.27 -2.08 14.57
N LEU A 273 -23.37 -1.11 14.33
CA LEU A 273 -23.43 0.23 14.96
C LEU A 273 -24.67 0.99 14.53
N VAL A 274 -25.07 0.92 13.28
CA VAL A 274 -26.32 1.54 12.79
C VAL A 274 -27.55 0.90 13.45
N LEU A 275 -27.59 -0.43 13.59
CA LEU A 275 -28.66 -1.15 14.30
C LEU A 275 -28.71 -0.74 15.76
N LEU A 276 -27.58 -0.61 16.43
CA LEU A 276 -27.47 -0.16 17.83
C LEU A 276 -27.96 1.28 17.99
N ILE A 277 -27.64 2.16 17.04
CA ILE A 277 -28.15 3.54 16.99
C ILE A 277 -29.68 3.56 16.82
N ILE A 278 -30.22 2.72 15.94
CA ILE A 278 -31.67 2.58 15.71
C ILE A 278 -32.36 2.10 17.00
N GLU A 279 -31.80 1.13 17.70
CA GLU A 279 -32.33 0.64 18.99
C GLU A 279 -32.32 1.73 20.07
N LEU A 280 -31.23 2.51 20.15
CA LEU A 280 -31.12 3.68 21.04
C LEU A 280 -32.17 4.75 20.74
N ILE A 281 -32.44 5.03 19.46
CA ILE A 281 -33.46 6.01 19.01
C ILE A 281 -34.87 5.50 19.34
N ARG A 282 -35.13 4.19 19.16
CA ARG A 282 -36.43 3.57 19.45
C ARG A 282 -36.74 3.48 20.93
N GLY A 283 -35.81 3.83 21.82
CA GLY A 283 -36.03 3.85 23.27
C GLY A 283 -36.21 2.50 23.93
N ARG A 284 -35.83 1.42 23.26
CA ARG A 284 -35.66 0.08 23.85
C ARG A 284 -34.34 0.01 24.58
N VAL A 285 -34.19 0.84 25.63
CA VAL A 285 -33.19 0.53 26.65
C VAL A 285 -33.66 -0.77 27.30
N TYR A 286 -32.84 -1.81 27.25
CA TYR A 286 -32.99 -2.99 28.06
C TYR A 286 -33.21 -2.55 29.51
N ARG A 287 -34.46 -2.60 30.03
CA ARG A 287 -34.71 -2.63 31.46
C ARG A 287 -34.06 -3.95 31.92
N MET A 288 -33.01 -3.87 32.68
CA MET A 288 -32.47 -5.02 33.37
C MET A 288 -33.62 -5.69 34.14
N PRO A 289 -33.84 -7.01 34.03
CA PRO A 289 -34.82 -7.70 34.86
C PRO A 289 -34.25 -7.74 36.27
N GLY A 290 -34.66 -6.80 37.14
CA GLY A 290 -34.17 -6.67 38.53
C GLY A 290 -34.53 -5.39 39.22
N GLU A 291 -34.95 -4.35 38.50
CA GLU A 291 -35.45 -3.10 39.13
C GLU A 291 -37.01 -3.14 39.17
N GLN A 292 -37.54 -4.15 39.83
CA GLN A 292 -38.88 -4.06 40.37
C GLN A 292 -38.87 -3.02 41.48
N SER A 293 -39.51 -1.97 41.22
CA SER A 293 -39.66 -0.77 41.98
C SER A 293 -39.82 -0.98 43.45
N THR A 294 -38.92 -0.43 44.26
CA THR A 294 -39.11 -0.09 45.68
C THR A 294 -40.37 0.75 45.92
N GLU A 295 -40.93 1.39 44.90
CA GLU A 295 -42.22 2.16 44.99
C GLU A 295 -43.46 1.30 45.20
N ASP A 296 -43.53 0.05 44.67
CA ASP A 296 -44.67 -0.85 44.89
C ASP A 296 -44.65 -1.53 46.25
N MET A 297 -43.49 -1.60 46.94
CA MET A 297 -43.42 -2.13 48.30
C MET A 297 -43.78 -1.08 49.35
N GLU A 298 -43.43 0.19 49.17
CA GLU A 298 -43.83 1.27 50.10
C GLU A 298 -45.35 1.50 50.08
N THR A 299 -46.00 1.34 48.93
CA THR A 299 -47.48 1.55 48.84
C THR A 299 -48.26 0.38 49.49
N GLN A 300 -47.72 -0.84 49.54
CA GLN A 300 -48.34 -1.97 50.24
C GLN A 300 -48.11 -1.95 51.73
N GLU A 301 -46.99 -1.39 52.20
CA GLU A 301 -46.69 -1.24 53.62
C GLU A 301 -47.52 -0.10 54.24
N GLU A 302 -47.78 0.95 53.49
CA GLU A 302 -48.68 2.04 53.96
C GLU A 302 -50.14 1.65 54.03
N THR A 303 -50.62 0.76 53.14
CA THR A 303 -52.00 0.23 53.13
C THR A 303 -52.19 -0.80 54.26
N GLY A 304 -51.18 -1.60 54.57
CA GLY A 304 -51.22 -2.58 55.71
C GLY A 304 -51.22 -1.90 57.07
N LYS A 305 -50.49 -0.78 57.25
CA LYS A 305 -50.45 0.00 58.49
C LYS A 305 -51.72 0.79 58.80
N LYS A 306 -52.52 1.16 57.78
CA LYS A 306 -53.81 1.83 57.97
C LYS A 306 -54.97 0.89 58.41
N THR A 307 -54.80 -0.44 58.23
CA THR A 307 -55.83 -1.40 58.59
C THR A 307 -55.64 -1.91 60.03
N GLU A 308 -54.48 -1.70 60.65
CA GLU A 308 -54.16 -2.19 62.01
C GLU A 308 -54.35 -1.14 63.12
N GLN A 309 -54.75 0.12 62.77
CA GLN A 309 -54.90 1.23 63.73
C GLN A 309 -56.34 1.61 64.06
N ASN A 310 -57.38 0.81 63.80
CA ASN A 310 -58.70 1.08 64.24
C ASN A 310 -59.50 -0.16 64.67
N PRO A 311 -59.20 -0.76 65.89
CA PRO A 311 -59.98 -1.83 66.45
C PRO A 311 -61.21 -1.38 67.24
N ASP A 312 -61.49 -0.10 67.41
CA ASP A 312 -62.57 0.40 68.29
C ASP A 312 -63.73 1.04 67.55
N ARG A 313 -64.36 0.26 66.67
CA ARG A 313 -65.63 0.68 66.07
C ARG A 313 -66.59 -0.44 65.72
N ILE A 314 -66.75 -1.41 66.64
CA ILE A 314 -67.85 -2.39 66.57
C ILE A 314 -68.40 -2.55 68.00
N GLU A 315 -69.15 -1.60 68.44
CA GLU A 315 -70.11 -1.72 69.55
C GLU A 315 -70.93 -0.40 69.59
N GLU A 316 -72.00 -0.33 68.82
CA GLU A 316 -73.16 0.49 69.07
C GLU A 316 -74.07 0.47 67.85
N VAL A 317 -74.77 -0.65 67.66
CA VAL A 317 -76.11 -0.71 67.01
C VAL A 317 -76.76 -2.05 67.34
N GLU A 318 -77.13 -2.23 68.60
CA GLU A 318 -78.22 -3.11 69.03
C GLU A 318 -78.84 -2.47 70.29
N GLU A 319 -79.81 -1.67 70.10
CA GLU A 319 -80.96 -1.42 70.96
C GLU A 319 -81.65 -0.08 70.59
N GLN A 320 -82.66 -0.14 69.74
CA GLN A 320 -84.02 0.40 69.84
C GLN A 320 -84.72 0.27 68.52
#